data_6953f7491cf0cad4e6fb22bfb2933a17
#
_entry.id   6953f7491cf0cad4e6fb22bfb2933a17
#
_cell.length_a   1.000
_cell.length_b   1.000
_cell.length_c   1.000
_cell.angle_alpha   90.00
_cell.angle_beta   90.00
_cell.angle_gamma   90.00
#
_symmetry.space_group_name_H-M   'P 1'
#
loop_
_entity.id
_entity.type
_entity.pdbx_description
1 polymer ?
#
loop_
_entity_poly.entity_id
_entity_poly.type
_entity_poly.pdbx_seq_one_letter_code
_entity_poly.pdbx_strand_id
1 'polypeptide(L)'
;AIFFVAKKNGKSTLSSGIGLYCLTSDGEGGAEIYSIAKVKDQAKIVWQEAVHMVKKSPALRARLRTTINGIFYDRNDALFAALASETNSLDGKNPFVVLADEIWAWVGMNLLNMMEDGMSAREQPILLETSTMGDVREKVFDNEYDYSSKVIKGYINEPGGIVDETILPIIYE
;
A
#
# COMPACT_ATOMS: atom_id res chain seq x y z
N ALA A 1 -4.20 -5.90 -3.60
CA ALA A 1 -4.95 -5.19 -4.65
C ALA A 1 -4.00 -4.31 -5.46
N ILE A 2 -4.26 -4.19 -6.75
CA ILE A 2 -3.44 -3.39 -7.67
C ILE A 2 -4.31 -2.30 -8.30
N PHE A 3 -3.84 -1.04 -8.25
CA PHE A 3 -4.58 0.11 -8.69
C PHE A 3 -3.78 0.97 -9.68
N PHE A 4 -4.01 0.75 -10.95
CA PHE A 4 -3.42 1.52 -12.05
C PHE A 4 -4.37 2.64 -12.46
N VAL A 5 -3.95 3.88 -12.27
CA VAL A 5 -4.77 5.05 -12.59
C VAL A 5 -3.89 6.26 -12.93
N ALA A 6 -4.37 7.13 -13.80
CA ALA A 6 -3.63 8.30 -14.24
C ALA A 6 -3.26 9.24 -13.08
N LYS A 7 -2.25 10.10 -13.31
CA LYS A 7 -1.81 11.12 -12.33
C LYS A 7 -2.97 12.01 -11.89
N LYS A 8 -2.96 12.48 -10.64
CA LYS A 8 -3.94 13.40 -10.03
C LYS A 8 -5.35 12.82 -9.82
N ASN A 9 -5.54 11.52 -9.87
CA ASN A 9 -6.80 10.84 -9.62
C ASN A 9 -6.94 10.29 -8.18
N GLY A 10 -6.26 10.91 -7.23
CA GLY A 10 -6.50 10.64 -5.80
C GLY A 10 -5.90 9.36 -5.24
N LYS A 11 -4.94 8.70 -5.94
CA LYS A 11 -4.26 7.47 -5.45
C LYS A 11 -3.78 7.59 -4.00
N SER A 12 -2.93 8.58 -3.73
CA SER A 12 -2.34 8.76 -2.40
C SER A 12 -3.39 9.05 -1.34
N THR A 13 -4.45 9.80 -1.68
CA THR A 13 -5.59 10.08 -0.79
C THR A 13 -6.36 8.80 -0.46
N LEU A 14 -6.64 7.96 -1.47
CA LEU A 14 -7.29 6.66 -1.28
C LEU A 14 -6.43 5.74 -0.40
N SER A 15 -5.15 5.58 -0.73
CA SER A 15 -4.21 4.76 0.04
C SER A 15 -4.11 5.23 1.50
N SER A 16 -4.04 6.55 1.72
CA SER A 16 -4.03 7.13 3.07
C SER A 16 -5.30 6.84 3.85
N GLY A 17 -6.45 6.92 3.20
CA GLY A 17 -7.75 6.59 3.79
C GLY A 17 -7.86 5.12 4.18
N ILE A 18 -7.43 4.20 3.30
CA ILE A 18 -7.36 2.76 3.58
C ILE A 18 -6.41 2.49 4.76
N GLY A 19 -5.21 3.08 4.76
CA GLY A 19 -4.27 2.95 5.86
C GLY A 19 -4.84 3.42 7.20
N LEU A 20 -5.56 4.56 7.24
CA LEU A 20 -6.22 5.05 8.45
C LEU A 20 -7.39 4.17 8.89
N TYR A 21 -8.16 3.61 7.96
CA TYR A 21 -9.22 2.65 8.26
C TYR A 21 -8.64 1.40 8.92
N CYS A 22 -7.64 0.79 8.32
CA CYS A 22 -6.97 -0.40 8.87
C CYS A 22 -6.26 -0.13 10.20
N LEU A 23 -5.76 1.10 10.40
CA LEU A 23 -5.16 1.52 11.68
C LEU A 23 -6.18 1.58 12.81
N THR A 24 -7.45 1.97 12.53
CA THR A 24 -8.41 2.37 13.57
C THR A 24 -9.66 1.52 13.67
N SER A 25 -10.06 0.83 12.62
CA SER A 25 -11.43 0.32 12.47
C SER A 25 -11.52 -1.11 11.96
N ASP A 26 -10.43 -1.67 11.43
CA ASP A 26 -10.41 -3.04 10.90
C ASP A 26 -10.43 -4.10 12.00
N GLY A 27 -9.91 -3.78 13.18
CA GLY A 27 -9.95 -4.67 14.35
C GLY A 27 -8.66 -5.46 14.59
N GLU A 28 -7.67 -5.37 13.70
CA GLU A 28 -6.39 -6.04 13.86
C GLU A 28 -5.59 -5.45 15.02
N GLY A 29 -5.21 -6.31 15.98
CA GLY A 29 -4.37 -5.92 17.11
C GLY A 29 -2.92 -5.74 16.72
N GLY A 30 -2.28 -4.65 17.18
CA GLY A 30 -0.90 -4.35 16.84
C GLY A 30 -0.68 -4.19 15.34
N ALA A 31 -1.65 -3.60 14.61
CA ALA A 31 -1.56 -3.43 13.17
C ALA A 31 -0.38 -2.53 12.78
N GLU A 32 0.51 -3.04 11.94
CA GLU A 32 1.60 -2.29 11.34
C GLU A 32 1.22 -1.93 9.89
N ILE A 33 1.02 -0.65 9.63
CA ILE A 33 0.70 -0.12 8.30
C ILE A 33 1.94 0.61 7.76
N TYR A 34 2.38 0.25 6.57
CA TYR A 34 3.55 0.86 5.97
C TYR A 34 3.25 1.42 4.59
N SER A 35 3.53 2.70 4.38
CA SER A 35 3.68 3.25 3.03
C SER A 35 5.11 3.06 2.57
N ILE A 36 5.28 2.45 1.40
CA ILE A 36 6.58 2.16 0.81
C ILE A 36 6.70 2.73 -0.60
N ALA A 37 7.90 3.15 -0.97
CA ALA A 37 8.24 3.58 -2.32
C ALA A 37 9.74 3.40 -2.57
N LYS A 38 10.17 3.57 -3.83
CA LYS A 38 11.58 3.50 -4.22
C LYS A 38 12.46 4.44 -3.40
N VAL A 39 11.99 5.66 -3.14
CA VAL A 39 12.73 6.68 -2.36
C VAL A 39 11.90 7.14 -1.17
N LYS A 40 12.59 7.51 -0.09
CA LYS A 40 11.98 7.88 1.18
C LYS A 40 10.97 9.03 1.09
N ASP A 41 11.25 10.03 0.27
CA ASP A 41 10.37 11.18 0.13
C ASP A 41 9.05 10.82 -0.57
N GLN A 42 9.08 9.88 -1.51
CA GLN A 42 7.87 9.33 -2.13
C GLN A 42 7.06 8.49 -1.12
N ALA A 43 7.72 7.61 -0.35
CA ALA A 43 7.04 6.83 0.70
C ALA A 43 6.32 7.73 1.71
N LYS A 44 6.88 8.91 2.00
CA LYS A 44 6.26 9.88 2.90
C LYS A 44 5.00 10.55 2.34
N ILE A 45 4.77 10.57 1.04
CA ILE A 45 3.62 11.28 0.45
C ILE A 45 2.31 10.70 0.98
N VAL A 46 2.13 9.39 0.92
CA VAL A 46 0.93 8.71 1.42
C VAL A 46 0.78 8.92 2.93
N TRP A 47 1.85 8.75 3.69
CA TRP A 47 1.84 8.95 5.14
C TRP A 47 1.52 10.41 5.53
N GLN A 48 2.10 11.41 4.84
CA GLN A 48 1.82 12.82 5.10
C GLN A 48 0.38 13.19 4.80
N GLU A 49 -0.20 12.64 3.74
CA GLU A 49 -1.62 12.83 3.43
C GLU A 49 -2.50 12.26 4.55
N ALA A 50 -2.16 11.08 5.08
CA ALA A 50 -2.83 10.53 6.26
C ALA A 50 -2.70 11.46 7.48
N VAL A 51 -1.52 12.02 7.73
CA VAL A 51 -1.32 13.02 8.80
C VAL A 51 -2.20 14.25 8.59
N HIS A 52 -2.35 14.73 7.34
CA HIS A 52 -3.24 15.85 7.03
C HIS A 52 -4.71 15.49 7.31
N MET A 53 -5.15 14.28 6.95
CA MET A 53 -6.51 13.81 7.28
C MET A 53 -6.75 13.78 8.79
N VAL A 54 -5.80 13.25 9.56
CA VAL A 54 -5.88 13.25 11.03
C VAL A 54 -5.98 14.67 11.58
N LYS A 55 -5.13 15.60 11.11
CA LYS A 55 -5.14 16.99 11.55
C LYS A 55 -6.45 17.72 11.26
N LYS A 56 -7.09 17.42 10.13
CA LYS A 56 -8.37 18.04 9.72
C LYS A 56 -9.59 17.45 10.43
N SER A 57 -9.53 16.20 10.88
CA SER A 57 -10.65 15.50 11.51
C SER A 57 -10.57 15.58 13.05
N PRO A 58 -11.51 16.25 13.74
CA PRO A 58 -11.55 16.23 15.20
C PRO A 58 -11.68 14.82 15.79
N ALA A 59 -12.46 13.95 15.14
CA ALA A 59 -12.66 12.57 15.57
C ALA A 59 -11.37 11.74 15.50
N LEU A 60 -10.58 11.89 14.43
CA LEU A 60 -9.30 11.21 14.30
C LEU A 60 -8.26 11.78 15.27
N ARG A 61 -8.19 13.10 15.44
CA ARG A 61 -7.29 13.73 16.42
C ARG A 61 -7.54 13.28 17.86
N ALA A 62 -8.76 13.00 18.21
CA ALA A 62 -9.11 12.51 19.55
C ALA A 62 -8.64 11.07 19.81
N ARG A 63 -8.33 10.31 18.76
CA ARG A 63 -7.98 8.88 18.82
C ARG A 63 -6.53 8.59 18.49
N LEU A 64 -5.92 9.41 17.64
CA LEU A 64 -4.63 9.15 17.03
C LEU A 64 -3.58 10.16 17.49
N ARG A 65 -2.40 9.66 17.83
CA ARG A 65 -1.23 10.47 18.13
C ARG A 65 -0.30 10.50 16.89
N THR A 66 0.03 11.68 16.43
CA THR A 66 0.95 11.87 15.29
C THR A 66 2.32 12.39 15.77
N THR A 67 3.37 11.80 15.24
CA THR A 67 4.77 12.19 15.48
C THR A 67 5.51 12.31 14.14
N ILE A 68 6.80 12.63 14.17
CA ILE A 68 7.66 12.62 12.99
C ILE A 68 7.94 11.21 12.45
N ASN A 69 7.71 10.18 13.27
CA ASN A 69 8.02 8.78 12.95
C ASN A 69 6.78 7.97 12.54
N GLY A 70 5.57 8.47 12.81
CA GLY A 70 4.36 7.72 12.50
C GLY A 70 3.09 8.32 13.09
N ILE A 71 1.98 7.67 12.73
CA ILE A 71 0.66 7.86 13.32
C ILE A 71 0.40 6.64 14.20
N PHE A 72 0.06 6.84 15.45
CA PHE A 72 -0.13 5.79 16.44
C PHE A 72 -1.56 5.74 16.92
N TYR A 73 -2.10 4.54 17.02
CA TYR A 73 -3.35 4.25 17.69
C TYR A 73 -3.06 3.47 18.97
N ASP A 74 -2.78 4.23 20.04
CA ASP A 74 -2.28 3.68 21.31
C ASP A 74 -3.25 2.68 21.97
N ARG A 75 -4.54 2.73 21.64
CA ARG A 75 -5.54 1.79 22.16
C ARG A 75 -5.31 0.35 21.69
N ASN A 76 -4.68 0.17 20.55
CA ASN A 76 -4.54 -1.12 19.83
C ASN A 76 -3.09 -1.44 19.50
N ASP A 77 -2.15 -0.65 20.03
CA ASP A 77 -0.71 -0.73 19.75
C ASP A 77 -0.39 -0.69 18.24
N ALA A 78 -1.21 0.01 17.46
CA ALA A 78 -1.09 0.05 16.02
C ALA A 78 -0.32 1.29 15.52
N LEU A 79 0.39 1.11 14.39
CA LEU A 79 1.30 2.10 13.81
C LEU A 79 1.06 2.26 12.31
N PHE A 80 1.04 3.51 11.82
CA PHE A 80 1.18 3.82 10.40
C PHE A 80 2.43 4.68 10.17
N ALA A 81 3.39 4.16 9.41
CA ALA A 81 4.67 4.83 9.13
C ALA A 81 5.08 4.72 7.66
N ALA A 82 6.00 5.60 7.24
CA ALA A 82 6.63 5.52 5.92
C ALA A 82 7.98 4.80 6.02
N LEU A 83 8.22 3.83 5.13
CA LEU A 83 9.48 3.12 5.00
C LEU A 83 10.09 3.34 3.61
N ALA A 84 11.41 3.30 3.53
CA ALA A 84 12.14 3.34 2.26
C ALA A 84 12.97 2.07 2.08
N SER A 85 13.26 1.72 0.83
CA SER A 85 14.08 0.56 0.48
C SER A 85 15.49 0.58 1.07
N GLU A 86 16.01 1.76 1.40
CA GLU A 86 17.33 1.95 1.99
C GLU A 86 17.37 1.73 3.51
N THR A 87 16.24 1.43 4.13
CA THR A 87 16.19 1.20 5.59
C THR A 87 16.73 -0.19 5.91
N ASN A 88 17.93 -0.27 6.48
CA ASN A 88 18.58 -1.50 6.95
C ASN A 88 17.81 -2.24 8.07
N SER A 89 16.59 -1.86 8.37
CA SER A 89 15.77 -2.39 9.47
C SER A 89 14.38 -2.86 9.01
N LEU A 90 14.31 -3.49 7.83
CA LEU A 90 13.06 -4.12 7.37
C LEU A 90 12.85 -5.49 8.01
N ASP A 91 13.94 -6.14 8.41
CA ASP A 91 13.89 -7.40 9.14
C ASP A 91 13.14 -7.25 10.47
N GLY A 92 12.25 -8.20 10.76
CA GLY A 92 11.46 -8.22 11.99
C GLY A 92 10.21 -7.33 11.97
N LYS A 93 9.84 -6.76 10.81
CA LYS A 93 8.52 -6.13 10.61
C LYS A 93 7.45 -7.20 10.43
N ASN A 94 6.26 -6.90 10.94
CA ASN A 94 5.09 -7.76 10.80
C ASN A 94 3.93 -6.92 10.19
N PRO A 95 4.05 -6.54 8.90
CA PRO A 95 3.07 -5.66 8.27
C PRO A 95 1.69 -6.30 8.23
N PHE A 96 0.67 -5.52 8.56
CA PHE A 96 -0.72 -5.85 8.28
C PHE A 96 -1.18 -5.21 6.97
N VAL A 97 -0.74 -3.98 6.70
CA VAL A 97 -1.02 -3.31 5.43
C VAL A 97 0.25 -2.70 4.85
N VAL A 98 0.48 -2.98 3.59
CA VAL A 98 1.55 -2.36 2.79
C VAL A 98 0.92 -1.54 1.67
N LEU A 99 1.24 -0.25 1.64
CA LEU A 99 0.81 0.70 0.62
C LEU A 99 2.02 1.03 -0.27
N ALA A 100 2.16 0.28 -1.36
CA ALA A 100 3.26 0.44 -2.32
C ALA A 100 2.88 1.46 -3.39
N ASP A 101 3.55 2.62 -3.40
CA ASP A 101 3.24 3.69 -4.35
C ASP A 101 4.27 3.79 -5.48
N GLU A 102 3.76 4.16 -6.66
CA GLU A 102 4.53 4.38 -7.90
C GLU A 102 5.42 3.19 -8.29
N ILE A 103 4.83 1.98 -8.31
CA ILE A 103 5.57 0.73 -8.62
C ILE A 103 6.22 0.74 -10.01
N TRP A 104 5.77 1.59 -10.94
CA TRP A 104 6.41 1.78 -12.24
C TRP A 104 7.89 2.19 -12.15
N ALA A 105 8.28 2.87 -11.06
CA ALA A 105 9.65 3.34 -10.84
C ALA A 105 10.56 2.29 -10.18
N TRP A 106 10.02 1.11 -9.82
CA TRP A 106 10.75 0.10 -9.07
C TRP A 106 11.57 -0.81 -10.01
N VAL A 107 12.86 -0.95 -9.72
CA VAL A 107 13.81 -1.73 -10.54
C VAL A 107 13.77 -3.23 -10.21
N GLY A 108 13.29 -3.59 -9.01
CA GLY A 108 13.23 -4.98 -8.54
C GLY A 108 12.22 -5.18 -7.43
N MET A 109 11.85 -6.45 -7.21
CA MET A 109 10.82 -6.87 -6.26
C MET A 109 11.29 -7.00 -4.81
N ASN A 110 12.59 -6.82 -4.52
CA ASN A 110 13.15 -7.18 -3.22
C ASN A 110 12.40 -6.57 -2.03
N LEU A 111 12.09 -5.27 -2.08
CA LEU A 111 11.37 -4.61 -1.00
C LEU A 111 9.93 -5.15 -0.87
N LEU A 112 9.25 -5.37 -1.99
CA LEU A 112 7.89 -5.89 -2.01
C LEU A 112 7.85 -7.30 -1.43
N ASN A 113 8.71 -8.19 -1.93
CA ASN A 113 8.82 -9.57 -1.43
C ASN A 113 9.12 -9.63 0.08
N MET A 114 10.05 -8.78 0.56
CA MET A 114 10.34 -8.71 2.00
C MET A 114 9.13 -8.29 2.84
N MET A 115 8.32 -7.36 2.32
CA MET A 115 7.09 -6.95 2.99
C MET A 115 6.05 -8.08 2.96
N GLU A 116 5.86 -8.75 1.83
CA GLU A 116 4.96 -9.90 1.69
C GLU A 116 5.35 -11.05 2.61
N ASP A 117 6.64 -11.39 2.67
CA ASP A 117 7.15 -12.41 3.59
C ASP A 117 6.80 -12.05 5.05
N GLY A 118 6.98 -10.77 5.43
CA GLY A 118 6.63 -10.27 6.75
C GLY A 118 5.13 -10.32 7.06
N MET A 119 4.26 -10.27 6.03
CA MET A 119 2.81 -10.34 6.18
C MET A 119 2.29 -11.76 6.44
N SER A 120 3.09 -12.78 6.23
CA SER A 120 2.69 -14.19 6.29
C SER A 120 2.11 -14.64 7.65
N ALA A 121 2.40 -13.92 8.73
CA ALA A 121 1.88 -14.19 10.07
C ALA A 121 0.50 -13.56 10.35
N ARG A 122 -0.03 -12.73 9.43
CA ARG A 122 -1.33 -12.07 9.55
C ARG A 122 -2.44 -12.90 8.91
N GLU A 123 -3.66 -12.84 9.45
CA GLU A 123 -4.79 -13.60 8.88
C GLU A 123 -5.31 -13.02 7.57
N GLN A 124 -5.44 -11.71 7.47
CA GLN A 124 -5.96 -11.02 6.28
C GLN A 124 -5.12 -9.78 5.93
N PRO A 125 -3.84 -9.96 5.60
CA PRO A 125 -2.98 -8.83 5.26
C PRO A 125 -3.40 -8.22 3.93
N ILE A 126 -3.10 -6.91 3.76
CA ILE A 126 -3.43 -6.16 2.54
C ILE A 126 -2.17 -5.58 1.93
N LEU A 127 -1.85 -6.01 0.72
CA LEU A 127 -0.91 -5.33 -0.15
C LEU A 127 -1.70 -4.49 -1.17
N LEU A 128 -1.56 -3.17 -1.10
CA LEU A 128 -2.12 -2.23 -2.07
C LEU A 128 -0.99 -1.62 -2.89
N GLU A 129 -0.93 -1.98 -4.14
CA GLU A 129 -0.01 -1.41 -5.11
C GLU A 129 -0.70 -0.33 -5.91
N THR A 130 -0.08 0.84 -6.00
CA THR A 130 -0.59 1.94 -6.80
C THR A 130 0.45 2.41 -7.81
N SER A 131 0.00 2.74 -9.00
CA SER A 131 0.89 3.22 -10.06
C SER A 131 0.17 4.12 -11.07
N THR A 132 0.96 4.99 -11.69
CA THR A 132 0.62 5.57 -12.98
C THR A 132 1.27 4.73 -14.07
N MET A 133 0.87 4.94 -15.34
CA MET A 133 1.43 4.19 -16.48
C MET A 133 2.92 4.48 -16.75
N GLY A 134 3.51 5.56 -16.17
CA GLY A 134 4.92 5.92 -16.33
C GLY A 134 5.36 6.13 -17.79
N ASP A 135 6.45 6.88 -17.97
CA ASP A 135 7.04 7.07 -19.30
C ASP A 135 8.05 5.96 -19.64
N VAL A 136 8.69 5.38 -18.62
CA VAL A 136 9.60 4.23 -18.72
C VAL A 136 9.06 3.15 -17.82
N ARG A 137 8.76 1.99 -18.40
CA ARG A 137 8.26 0.84 -17.66
C ARG A 137 9.42 -0.06 -17.25
N GLU A 138 9.50 -0.33 -15.97
CA GLU A 138 10.42 -1.32 -15.42
C GLU A 138 9.71 -2.67 -15.30
N LYS A 139 10.46 -3.75 -15.23
CA LYS A 139 9.94 -5.13 -15.23
C LYS A 139 8.86 -5.40 -14.17
N VAL A 140 8.94 -4.77 -13.01
CA VAL A 140 7.94 -4.92 -11.94
C VAL A 140 6.57 -4.49 -12.45
N PHE A 141 6.48 -3.27 -12.98
CA PHE A 141 5.22 -2.75 -13.53
C PHE A 141 4.64 -3.62 -14.63
N ASP A 142 5.47 -4.04 -15.60
CA ASP A 142 4.98 -4.83 -16.74
C ASP A 142 4.43 -6.19 -16.27
N ASN A 143 5.10 -6.85 -15.33
CA ASN A 143 4.65 -8.13 -14.78
C ASN A 143 3.30 -7.98 -14.05
N GLU A 144 3.17 -6.98 -13.19
CA GLU A 144 1.94 -6.72 -12.42
C GLU A 144 0.78 -6.31 -13.34
N TYR A 145 1.05 -5.51 -14.36
CA TYR A 145 0.04 -5.10 -15.33
C TYR A 145 -0.44 -6.30 -16.19
N ASP A 146 0.49 -7.11 -16.69
CA ASP A 146 0.16 -8.31 -17.49
C ASP A 146 -0.64 -9.32 -16.66
N TYR A 147 -0.23 -9.54 -15.41
CA TYR A 147 -0.95 -10.42 -14.51
C TYR A 147 -2.36 -9.90 -14.22
N SER A 148 -2.47 -8.63 -13.82
CA SER A 148 -3.75 -7.96 -13.58
C SER A 148 -4.69 -8.04 -14.78
N SER A 149 -4.16 -7.84 -15.98
CA SER A 149 -4.95 -7.93 -17.22
C SER A 149 -5.48 -9.35 -17.47
N LYS A 150 -4.69 -10.38 -17.15
CA LYS A 150 -5.12 -11.78 -17.24
C LYS A 150 -6.20 -12.11 -16.21
N VAL A 151 -6.08 -11.59 -14.99
CA VAL A 151 -7.11 -11.77 -13.95
C VAL A 151 -8.42 -11.10 -14.36
N ILE A 152 -8.38 -9.86 -14.88
CA ILE A 152 -9.58 -9.19 -15.39
C ILE A 152 -10.23 -10.03 -16.50
N LYS A 153 -9.45 -10.53 -17.47
CA LYS A 153 -9.96 -11.42 -18.53
C LYS A 153 -10.59 -12.68 -17.97
N GLY A 154 -10.03 -13.27 -16.94
CA GLY A 154 -10.59 -14.44 -16.25
C GLY A 154 -11.99 -14.17 -15.69
N TYR A 155 -12.18 -13.05 -15.02
CA TYR A 155 -13.49 -12.67 -14.46
C TYR A 155 -14.57 -12.41 -15.51
N ILE A 156 -14.20 -11.96 -16.70
CA ILE A 156 -15.13 -11.76 -17.83
C ILE A 156 -15.16 -12.93 -18.82
N ASN A 157 -14.55 -14.06 -18.47
CA ASN A 157 -14.48 -15.30 -19.27
C ASN A 157 -13.88 -15.12 -20.68
N GLU A 158 -12.90 -14.25 -20.84
CA GLU A 158 -12.14 -14.08 -22.07
C GLU A 158 -11.01 -15.11 -22.21
N PRO A 159 -10.66 -15.52 -23.45
CA PRO A 159 -9.53 -16.42 -23.69
C PRO A 159 -8.20 -15.90 -23.13
N GLY A 160 -7.46 -16.79 -22.47
CA GLY A 160 -6.17 -16.45 -21.85
C GLY A 160 -6.30 -15.74 -20.50
N GLY A 161 -7.52 -15.60 -19.95
CA GLY A 161 -7.75 -15.13 -18.60
C GLY A 161 -7.48 -16.21 -17.55
N ILE A 162 -7.19 -15.76 -16.33
CA ILE A 162 -7.00 -16.59 -15.12
C ILE A 162 -7.95 -16.12 -14.03
N VAL A 163 -8.45 -17.05 -13.22
CA VAL A 163 -9.26 -16.72 -12.05
C VAL A 163 -8.36 -16.75 -10.82
N ASP A 164 -8.24 -15.61 -10.15
CA ASP A 164 -7.51 -15.46 -8.91
C ASP A 164 -8.31 -14.57 -7.96
N GLU A 165 -8.89 -15.16 -6.93
CA GLU A 165 -9.74 -14.46 -5.95
C GLU A 165 -8.92 -13.73 -4.87
N THR A 166 -7.61 -13.89 -4.85
CA THR A 166 -6.72 -13.23 -3.88
C THR A 166 -6.30 -11.82 -4.30
N ILE A 167 -6.47 -11.51 -5.60
CA ILE A 167 -6.10 -10.21 -6.17
C ILE A 167 -7.32 -9.43 -6.67
N LEU A 168 -7.35 -8.14 -6.39
CA LEU A 168 -8.31 -7.19 -6.94
C LEU A 168 -7.58 -6.20 -7.87
N PRO A 169 -7.54 -6.43 -9.17
CA PRO A 169 -6.97 -5.48 -10.12
C PRO A 169 -7.99 -4.41 -10.51
N ILE A 170 -7.56 -3.15 -10.48
CA ILE A 170 -8.31 -1.99 -10.95
C ILE A 170 -7.43 -1.23 -11.93
N ILE A 171 -7.77 -1.30 -13.21
CA ILE A 171 -7.05 -0.59 -14.28
C ILE A 171 -8.00 0.45 -14.86
N TYR A 172 -7.60 1.72 -14.73
CA TYR A 172 -8.35 2.86 -15.24
C TYR A 172 -7.46 3.66 -16.19
N GLU A 173 -7.69 3.46 -17.49
CA GLU A 173 -6.96 4.10 -18.60
C GLU A 173 -7.70 5.31 -19.16
#